data_1ad004a1a941e0e1832e8759e09c9b0f
#
_entry.id   1ad004a1a941e0e1832e8759e09c9b0f
#
_cell.length_a   1.000
_cell.length_b   1.000
_cell.length_c   1.000
_cell.angle_alpha   90.00
_cell.angle_beta   90.00
_cell.angle_gamma   90.00
#
_symmetry.space_group_name_H-M   'P 1'
#
loop_
_entity.id
_entity.type
_entity.pdbx_description
1 polymer ?
#
loop_
_entity_poly.entity_id
_entity_poly.type
_entity_poly.pdbx_seq_one_letter_code
_entity_poly.pdbx_strand_id
1 'polypeptide(L)'
;MASFSTNEFRGGMKIMLDNEPCVIIENEFVKPGKGQAFNRVRIRKLISGKVLEKTFKSGESVEAADVIDTDLDYLYNDGEFYHFMNNETFEQIAADVKAVGENAKWLVENNTCTLTLWNGNPIAVTPPNFVELEVTETDPGLKGDTQGTGGKPATLSTSAVVRVPLFIAIGEVIKVDTRSGEYVSRVK
;
A
#
# COMPACT_ATOMS: atom_id res chain seq x y z
N MET A 1 22.65 17.20 -6.06
CA MET A 1 21.48 16.47 -5.54
C MET A 1 20.58 17.48 -4.83
N ALA A 2 19.26 17.37 -4.99
CA ALA A 2 18.32 18.23 -4.29
C ALA A 2 18.31 17.91 -2.79
N SER A 3 18.20 18.93 -1.96
CA SER A 3 18.09 18.78 -0.51
C SER A 3 16.97 19.68 0.04
N PHE A 4 16.39 19.28 1.16
CA PHE A 4 15.41 20.06 1.88
C PHE A 4 15.98 20.52 3.21
N SER A 5 15.77 21.80 3.54
CA SER A 5 16.03 22.29 4.89
C SER A 5 14.85 21.97 5.82
N THR A 6 15.12 21.98 7.13
CA THR A 6 14.08 21.73 8.15
C THR A 6 12.89 22.69 8.07
N ASN A 7 13.11 23.90 7.53
CA ASN A 7 12.04 24.90 7.36
C ASN A 7 11.04 24.53 6.26
N GLU A 8 11.43 23.63 5.36
CA GLU A 8 10.61 23.16 4.24
C GLU A 8 9.83 21.90 4.56
N PHE A 9 10.14 21.23 5.68
CA PHE A 9 9.55 19.95 6.03
C PHE A 9 8.04 19.99 6.14
N ARG A 10 7.38 19.08 5.45
CA ARG A 10 5.92 18.84 5.50
C ARG A 10 5.60 17.39 5.25
N GLY A 11 4.41 16.97 5.70
CA GLY A 11 3.89 15.64 5.42
C GLY A 11 3.86 15.36 3.91
N GLY A 12 4.23 14.15 3.53
CA GLY A 12 4.31 13.70 2.14
C GLY A 12 5.67 13.90 1.45
N MET A 13 6.58 14.68 2.01
CA MET A 13 7.90 14.88 1.42
C MET A 13 8.72 13.59 1.48
N LYS A 14 9.42 13.30 0.37
CA LYS A 14 10.29 12.13 0.23
C LYS A 14 11.74 12.55 0.47
N ILE A 15 12.37 11.93 1.45
CA ILE A 15 13.72 12.24 1.90
C ILE A 15 14.57 10.97 1.99
N MET A 16 15.87 11.12 1.90
CA MET A 16 16.82 10.05 2.18
C MET A 16 17.25 10.10 3.64
N LEU A 17 17.20 8.94 4.30
CA LEU A 17 17.66 8.76 5.67
C LEU A 17 18.35 7.40 5.78
N ASP A 18 19.60 7.40 6.25
CA ASP A 18 20.41 6.18 6.38
C ASP A 18 20.44 5.35 5.08
N ASN A 19 20.58 6.01 3.93
CA ASN A 19 20.59 5.43 2.58
C ASN A 19 19.27 4.72 2.18
N GLU A 20 18.17 5.03 2.86
CA GLU A 20 16.83 4.51 2.53
C GLU A 20 15.87 5.66 2.18
N PRO A 21 14.99 5.45 1.20
CA PRO A 21 13.94 6.41 0.90
C PRO A 21 12.87 6.38 2.00
N CYS A 22 12.48 7.56 2.45
CA CYS A 22 11.53 7.75 3.52
C CYS A 22 10.50 8.81 3.14
N VAL A 23 9.34 8.77 3.79
CA VAL A 23 8.32 9.81 3.69
C VAL A 23 8.12 10.46 5.05
N ILE A 24 8.04 11.78 5.07
CA ILE A 24 7.65 12.53 6.26
C ILE A 24 6.14 12.36 6.45
N ILE A 25 5.74 11.81 7.60
CA ILE A 25 4.33 11.68 7.98
C ILE A 25 3.86 12.98 8.64
N GLU A 26 4.65 13.48 9.59
CA GLU A 26 4.32 14.62 10.42
C GLU A 26 5.58 15.40 10.78
N ASN A 27 5.49 16.71 10.83
CA ASN A 27 6.56 17.59 11.24
C ASN A 27 6.02 18.59 12.27
N GLU A 28 6.64 18.63 13.44
CA GLU A 28 6.36 19.57 14.50
C GLU A 28 7.58 20.47 14.73
N PHE A 29 7.40 21.78 14.58
CA PHE A 29 8.45 22.74 14.92
C PHE A 29 8.33 23.09 16.41
N VAL A 30 9.41 22.88 17.17
CA VAL A 30 9.48 23.15 18.61
C VAL A 30 10.50 24.26 18.87
N LYS A 31 10.02 25.32 19.51
CA LYS A 31 10.85 26.44 19.95
C LYS A 31 10.83 26.49 21.48
N PRO A 32 11.80 25.85 22.16
CA PRO A 32 11.84 25.87 23.62
C PRO A 32 12.16 27.27 24.15
N GLY A 33 11.73 27.55 25.38
CA GLY A 33 12.03 28.83 26.03
C GLY A 33 13.53 29.03 26.33
N LYS A 34 14.27 27.93 26.45
CA LYS A 34 15.74 27.91 26.56
C LYS A 34 16.26 26.81 25.63
N GLY A 35 17.24 27.15 24.81
CA GLY A 35 17.86 26.22 23.87
C GLY A 35 17.52 26.49 22.42
N GLN A 36 18.09 25.68 21.54
CA GLN A 36 17.95 25.80 20.10
C GLN A 36 16.61 25.19 19.63
N ALA A 37 15.96 25.86 18.68
CA ALA A 37 14.77 25.33 18.03
C ALA A 37 15.10 24.05 17.25
N PHE A 38 14.14 23.15 17.18
CA PHE A 38 14.27 21.88 16.48
C PHE A 38 12.94 21.45 15.85
N ASN A 39 13.03 20.52 14.90
CA ASN A 39 11.89 19.85 14.32
C ASN A 39 11.81 18.41 14.83
N ARG A 40 10.66 18.02 15.35
CA ARG A 40 10.34 16.62 15.66
C ARG A 40 9.56 16.05 14.49
N VAL A 41 10.11 15.03 13.86
CA VAL A 41 9.61 14.52 12.58
C VAL A 41 9.28 13.03 12.71
N ARG A 42 8.02 12.68 12.42
CA ARG A 42 7.63 11.26 12.22
C ARG A 42 7.86 10.88 10.78
N ILE A 43 8.58 9.80 10.60
CA ILE A 43 9.09 9.35 9.30
C ILE A 43 8.72 7.88 9.13
N ARG A 44 8.25 7.52 7.94
CA ARG A 44 8.06 6.13 7.54
C ARG A 44 9.09 5.76 6.48
N LYS A 45 9.83 4.69 6.72
CA LYS A 45 10.71 4.06 5.73
C LYS A 45 9.87 3.40 4.66
N LEU A 46 10.12 3.69 3.39
CA LEU A 46 9.26 3.22 2.30
C LEU A 46 9.48 1.75 1.94
N ILE A 47 10.67 1.21 2.19
CA ILE A 47 10.98 -0.20 1.91
C ILE A 47 10.48 -1.10 3.03
N SER A 48 10.82 -0.79 4.28
CA SER A 48 10.46 -1.63 5.44
C SER A 48 9.09 -1.33 6.04
N GLY A 49 8.49 -0.16 5.71
CA GLY A 49 7.26 0.32 6.32
C GLY A 49 7.40 0.81 7.77
N LYS A 50 8.59 0.71 8.33
CA LYS A 50 8.85 1.07 9.73
C LYS A 50 8.68 2.57 9.95
N VAL A 51 7.95 2.91 11.00
CA VAL A 51 7.76 4.30 11.45
C VAL A 51 8.73 4.59 12.59
N LEU A 52 9.39 5.74 12.51
CA LEU A 52 10.28 6.24 13.56
C LEU A 52 10.09 7.74 13.75
N GLU A 53 10.50 8.25 14.89
CA GLU A 53 10.56 9.67 15.18
C GLU A 53 12.02 10.11 15.23
N LYS A 54 12.33 11.22 14.58
CA LYS A 54 13.68 11.81 14.58
C LYS A 54 13.61 13.31 14.81
N THR A 55 14.56 13.81 15.56
CA THR A 55 14.72 15.24 15.82
C THR A 55 15.83 15.81 14.94
N PHE A 56 15.53 16.90 14.26
CA PHE A 56 16.48 17.69 13.48
C PHE A 56 16.65 19.07 14.08
N LYS A 57 17.88 19.53 14.18
CA LYS A 57 18.15 20.91 14.60
C LYS A 57 17.65 21.89 13.53
N SER A 58 17.19 23.05 13.95
CA SER A 58 16.82 24.10 12.99
C SER A 58 18.01 24.46 12.10
N GLY A 59 17.80 24.46 10.79
CA GLY A 59 18.82 24.74 9.79
C GLY A 59 19.55 23.50 9.25
N GLU A 60 19.30 22.30 9.77
CA GLU A 60 19.79 21.06 9.15
C GLU A 60 19.12 20.84 7.79
N SER A 61 19.80 20.09 6.93
CA SER A 61 19.31 19.69 5.62
C SER A 61 19.35 18.18 5.48
N VAL A 62 18.41 17.64 4.71
CA VAL A 62 18.39 16.23 4.30
C VAL A 62 18.33 16.14 2.79
N GLU A 63 18.89 15.09 2.25
CA GLU A 63 18.83 14.79 0.82
C GLU A 63 17.38 14.45 0.42
N ALA A 64 16.92 14.99 -0.71
CA ALA A 64 15.65 14.59 -1.31
C ALA A 64 15.77 13.19 -1.91
N ALA A 65 14.76 12.37 -1.71
CA ALA A 65 14.67 11.07 -2.38
C ALA A 65 13.99 11.21 -3.75
N ASP A 66 14.56 10.58 -4.77
CA ASP A 66 13.93 10.44 -6.08
C ASP A 66 12.88 9.33 -6.03
N VAL A 67 11.72 9.65 -5.47
CA VAL A 67 10.58 8.75 -5.33
C VAL A 67 9.37 9.37 -5.99
N ILE A 68 8.80 8.63 -6.92
CA ILE A 68 7.54 8.98 -7.59
C ILE A 68 6.51 7.87 -7.45
N ASP A 69 5.25 8.25 -7.37
CA ASP A 69 4.13 7.34 -7.48
C ASP A 69 3.56 7.43 -8.90
N THR A 70 3.32 6.30 -9.53
CA THR A 70 2.75 6.22 -10.87
C THR A 70 1.65 5.15 -10.93
N ASP A 71 0.59 5.45 -11.66
CA ASP A 71 -0.52 4.53 -11.84
C ASP A 71 -0.27 3.67 -13.08
N LEU A 72 -0.28 2.35 -12.88
CA LEU A 72 -0.07 1.34 -13.92
C LEU A 72 -1.09 0.22 -13.78
N ASP A 73 -1.48 -0.38 -14.88
CA ASP A 73 -2.39 -1.52 -14.85
C ASP A 73 -1.61 -2.82 -14.64
N TYR A 74 -2.11 -3.65 -13.74
CA TYR A 74 -1.58 -4.97 -13.50
C TYR A 74 -1.89 -5.90 -14.66
N LEU A 75 -0.88 -6.61 -15.17
CA LEU A 75 -1.01 -7.54 -16.27
C LEU A 75 -1.07 -8.99 -15.78
N TYR A 76 0.03 -9.48 -15.25
CA TYR A 76 0.19 -10.87 -14.81
C TYR A 76 1.39 -11.07 -13.90
N ASN A 77 1.45 -12.24 -13.28
CA ASN A 77 2.60 -12.74 -12.54
C ASN A 77 3.22 -13.90 -13.34
N ASP A 78 4.52 -13.83 -13.59
CA ASP A 78 5.26 -14.89 -14.32
C ASP A 78 5.87 -15.95 -13.37
N GLY A 79 5.61 -15.85 -12.07
CA GLY A 79 6.16 -16.70 -11.02
C GLY A 79 7.34 -16.08 -10.27
N GLU A 80 7.98 -15.06 -10.83
CA GLU A 80 9.09 -14.32 -10.23
C GLU A 80 8.77 -12.85 -10.08
N PHE A 81 8.16 -12.25 -11.09
CA PHE A 81 7.81 -10.83 -11.14
C PHE A 81 6.34 -10.60 -11.43
N TYR A 82 5.83 -9.50 -10.90
CA TYR A 82 4.51 -8.95 -11.21
C TYR A 82 4.68 -7.86 -12.24
N HIS A 83 4.00 -7.99 -13.38
CA HIS A 83 4.12 -7.09 -14.52
C HIS A 83 3.00 -6.08 -14.57
N PHE A 84 3.39 -4.83 -14.78
CA PHE A 84 2.48 -3.68 -14.89
C PHE A 84 2.76 -2.91 -16.18
N MET A 85 1.78 -2.21 -16.70
CA MET A 85 1.90 -1.45 -17.93
C MET A 85 1.20 -0.10 -17.82
N ASN A 86 1.84 0.90 -18.37
CA ASN A 86 1.21 2.20 -18.62
C ASN A 86 0.41 2.10 -19.93
N ASN A 87 -0.90 2.33 -19.86
CA ASN A 87 -1.80 2.21 -21.02
C ASN A 87 -1.64 3.32 -22.07
N GLU A 88 -0.98 4.41 -21.73
CA GLU A 88 -0.74 5.53 -22.65
C GLU A 88 0.59 5.34 -23.40
N THR A 89 1.65 4.96 -22.68
CA THR A 89 3.01 4.84 -23.23
C THR A 89 3.38 3.40 -23.59
N PHE A 90 2.60 2.41 -23.12
CA PHE A 90 2.88 0.97 -23.24
C PHE A 90 4.20 0.53 -22.59
N GLU A 91 4.76 1.38 -21.75
CA GLU A 91 5.90 1.03 -20.91
C GLU A 91 5.51 -0.02 -19.89
N GLN A 92 6.34 -1.05 -19.77
CA GLN A 92 6.14 -2.12 -18.80
C GLN A 92 7.18 -2.02 -17.67
N ILE A 93 6.72 -2.26 -16.45
CA ILE A 93 7.54 -2.31 -15.25
C ILE A 93 7.27 -3.63 -14.52
N ALA A 94 8.33 -4.32 -14.12
CA ALA A 94 8.26 -5.54 -13.32
C ALA A 94 8.60 -5.25 -11.87
N ALA A 95 7.73 -5.63 -10.94
CA ALA A 95 7.92 -5.52 -9.51
C ALA A 95 8.21 -6.89 -8.90
N ASP A 96 9.17 -6.97 -8.01
CA ASP A 96 9.52 -8.20 -7.31
C ASP A 96 8.54 -8.51 -6.15
N VAL A 97 8.67 -9.70 -5.59
CA VAL A 97 7.83 -10.16 -4.46
C VAL A 97 7.93 -9.24 -3.25
N LYS A 98 9.09 -8.62 -3.01
CA LYS A 98 9.28 -7.70 -1.88
C LYS A 98 8.51 -6.41 -2.06
N ALA A 99 8.51 -5.85 -3.26
CA ALA A 99 7.77 -4.65 -3.58
C ALA A 99 6.25 -4.86 -3.49
N VAL A 100 5.76 -5.98 -3.96
CA VAL A 100 4.34 -6.33 -3.92
C VAL A 100 3.89 -6.73 -2.52
N GLY A 101 4.66 -7.58 -1.83
CA GLY A 101 4.38 -8.03 -0.46
C GLY A 101 2.98 -8.63 -0.30
N GLU A 102 2.32 -8.32 0.79
CA GLU A 102 0.97 -8.78 1.12
C GLU A 102 -0.12 -8.33 0.14
N ASN A 103 0.15 -7.32 -0.68
CA ASN A 103 -0.80 -6.80 -1.66
C ASN A 103 -0.99 -7.72 -2.87
N ALA A 104 -0.16 -8.77 -3.03
CA ALA A 104 -0.30 -9.75 -4.12
C ALA A 104 -1.70 -10.35 -4.20
N LYS A 105 -2.34 -10.59 -3.07
CA LYS A 105 -3.71 -11.12 -2.96
C LYS A 105 -4.81 -10.18 -3.46
N TRP A 106 -4.49 -8.91 -3.73
CA TRP A 106 -5.42 -7.90 -4.22
C TRP A 106 -5.15 -7.48 -5.66
N LEU A 107 -4.18 -8.09 -6.33
CA LEU A 107 -3.87 -7.79 -7.72
C LEU A 107 -4.83 -8.51 -8.64
N VAL A 108 -5.61 -7.73 -9.36
CA VAL A 108 -6.58 -8.21 -10.36
C VAL A 108 -6.15 -7.70 -11.72
N GLU A 109 -6.09 -8.58 -12.71
CA GLU A 109 -5.71 -8.26 -14.06
C GLU A 109 -6.51 -7.07 -14.63
N ASN A 110 -5.82 -6.14 -15.27
CA ASN A 110 -6.33 -4.88 -15.82
C ASN A 110 -6.82 -3.85 -14.79
N ASN A 111 -6.65 -4.11 -13.51
CA ASN A 111 -6.90 -3.07 -12.50
C ASN A 111 -5.71 -2.14 -12.36
N THR A 112 -5.99 -0.86 -12.21
CA THR A 112 -4.97 0.17 -11.99
C THR A 112 -4.46 0.12 -10.56
N CYS A 113 -3.15 -0.03 -10.41
CA CYS A 113 -2.43 0.02 -9.15
C CYS A 113 -1.49 1.22 -9.12
N THR A 114 -1.16 1.70 -7.94
CA THR A 114 -0.16 2.75 -7.78
C THR A 114 1.17 2.11 -7.40
N LEU A 115 2.18 2.29 -8.25
CA LEU A 115 3.55 1.84 -7.98
C LEU A 115 4.37 3.00 -7.44
N THR A 116 5.09 2.75 -6.35
CA THR A 116 6.08 3.67 -5.81
C THR A 116 7.44 3.30 -6.36
N LEU A 117 8.04 4.21 -7.12
CA LEU A 117 9.33 4.02 -7.77
C LEU A 117 10.41 4.85 -7.08
N TRP A 118 11.48 4.20 -6.69
CA TRP A 118 12.69 4.85 -6.17
C TRP A 118 13.81 4.71 -7.19
N ASN A 119 14.32 5.82 -7.71
CA ASN A 119 15.27 5.83 -8.82
C ASN A 119 14.80 4.97 -10.01
N GLY A 120 13.52 5.00 -10.30
CA GLY A 120 12.88 4.21 -11.34
C GLY A 120 12.59 2.75 -11.01
N ASN A 121 13.01 2.25 -9.84
CA ASN A 121 12.78 0.87 -9.42
C ASN A 121 11.55 0.75 -8.50
N PRO A 122 10.65 -0.20 -8.75
CA PRO A 122 9.48 -0.38 -7.88
C PRO A 122 9.90 -0.87 -6.50
N ILE A 123 9.45 -0.17 -5.46
CA ILE A 123 9.68 -0.52 -4.06
C ILE A 123 8.39 -0.82 -3.30
N ALA A 124 7.25 -0.41 -3.84
CA ALA A 124 5.94 -0.71 -3.28
C ALA A 124 4.87 -0.72 -4.37
N VAL A 125 3.86 -1.56 -4.18
CA VAL A 125 2.67 -1.64 -5.03
C VAL A 125 1.44 -1.49 -4.15
N THR A 126 0.59 -0.51 -4.47
CA THR A 126 -0.66 -0.25 -3.79
C THR A 126 -1.83 -0.60 -4.71
N PRO A 127 -2.66 -1.59 -4.36
CA PRO A 127 -3.83 -1.93 -5.15
C PRO A 127 -4.89 -0.82 -5.04
N PRO A 128 -5.91 -0.83 -5.92
CA PRO A 128 -7.06 0.05 -5.75
C PRO A 128 -7.76 -0.24 -4.42
N ASN A 129 -8.47 0.75 -3.88
CA ASN A 129 -9.15 0.61 -2.60
C ASN A 129 -10.18 -0.52 -2.56
N PHE A 130 -10.77 -0.82 -3.71
CA PHE A 130 -11.76 -1.88 -3.86
C PHE A 130 -11.40 -2.78 -5.04
N VAL A 131 -11.57 -4.08 -4.83
CA VAL A 131 -11.41 -5.10 -5.87
C VAL A 131 -12.62 -6.01 -5.91
N GLU A 132 -12.90 -6.56 -7.08
CA GLU A 132 -13.96 -7.55 -7.30
C GLU A 132 -13.30 -8.88 -7.58
N LEU A 133 -13.62 -9.88 -6.75
CA LEU A 133 -13.01 -11.20 -6.80
C LEU A 133 -14.07 -12.30 -6.66
N GLU A 134 -13.88 -13.37 -7.42
CA GLU A 134 -14.73 -14.55 -7.34
C GLU A 134 -14.39 -15.39 -6.13
N VAL A 135 -15.43 -15.90 -5.47
CA VAL A 135 -15.31 -16.87 -4.38
C VAL A 135 -15.07 -18.26 -4.97
N THR A 136 -13.90 -18.82 -4.70
CA THR A 136 -13.52 -20.15 -5.19
C THR A 136 -13.78 -21.26 -4.18
N GLU A 137 -13.79 -20.94 -2.89
CA GLU A 137 -14.03 -21.88 -1.80
C GLU A 137 -14.70 -21.19 -0.61
N THR A 138 -15.74 -21.79 -0.09
CA THR A 138 -16.40 -21.36 1.14
C THR A 138 -17.28 -22.50 1.68
N ASP A 139 -17.55 -22.45 2.98
CA ASP A 139 -18.48 -23.41 3.59
C ASP A 139 -19.92 -23.14 3.17
N PRO A 140 -20.77 -24.18 3.05
CA PRO A 140 -22.20 -23.97 2.86
C PRO A 140 -22.80 -23.29 4.10
N GLY A 141 -23.60 -22.25 3.88
CA GLY A 141 -24.34 -21.61 4.95
C GLY A 141 -25.44 -22.55 5.47
N LEU A 142 -25.29 -23.08 6.67
CA LEU A 142 -26.32 -23.90 7.30
C LEU A 142 -27.48 -22.99 7.78
N LYS A 143 -28.70 -23.33 7.38
CA LYS A 143 -29.89 -22.71 7.93
C LYS A 143 -29.97 -23.06 9.43
N GLY A 144 -29.78 -22.08 10.30
CA GLY A 144 -29.92 -22.29 11.75
C GLY A 144 -28.74 -21.78 12.57
N ASP A 145 -27.63 -21.42 11.96
CA ASP A 145 -26.46 -20.84 12.65
C ASP A 145 -26.66 -19.33 12.88
N THR A 146 -27.66 -19.01 13.73
CA THR A 146 -27.91 -17.62 14.16
C THR A 146 -27.09 -17.20 15.38
N GLN A 147 -26.23 -18.08 15.87
CA GLN A 147 -25.39 -17.80 17.04
C GLN A 147 -23.95 -17.47 16.63
N GLY A 148 -23.76 -16.27 16.18
CA GLY A 148 -22.43 -15.72 15.94
C GLY A 148 -22.49 -14.48 15.08
N THR A 149 -22.00 -13.40 15.62
CA THR A 149 -21.71 -12.17 14.91
C THR A 149 -20.70 -12.46 13.83
N GLY A 150 -21.11 -12.99 12.70
CA GLY A 150 -20.09 -12.90 11.82
C GLY A 150 -19.75 -13.82 10.76
N GLY A 151 -20.51 -14.19 9.87
CA GLY A 151 -20.07 -14.73 8.61
C GLY A 151 -19.14 -15.95 8.68
N LYS A 152 -18.68 -16.34 7.53
CA LYS A 152 -17.81 -17.49 7.31
C LYS A 152 -16.57 -17.08 6.50
N PRO A 153 -15.47 -17.83 6.56
CA PRO A 153 -14.33 -17.59 5.69
C PRO A 153 -14.66 -17.99 4.25
N ALA A 154 -14.18 -17.20 3.30
CA ALA A 154 -14.22 -17.50 1.88
C ALA A 154 -12.86 -17.28 1.27
N THR A 155 -12.41 -18.22 0.45
CA THR A 155 -11.20 -18.10 -0.36
C THR A 155 -11.57 -17.54 -1.72
N LEU A 156 -10.84 -16.53 -2.15
CA LEU A 156 -11.05 -15.83 -3.40
C LEU A 156 -10.09 -16.34 -4.49
N SER A 157 -10.35 -15.97 -5.72
CA SER A 157 -9.55 -16.39 -6.89
C SER A 157 -8.07 -16.03 -6.83
N THR A 158 -7.70 -15.05 -6.04
CA THR A 158 -6.29 -14.66 -5.76
C THR A 158 -5.68 -15.36 -4.55
N SER A 159 -6.37 -16.35 -3.99
CA SER A 159 -6.02 -17.04 -2.72
C SER A 159 -6.18 -16.17 -1.47
N ALA A 160 -6.72 -14.96 -1.59
CA ALA A 160 -7.08 -14.16 -0.44
C ALA A 160 -8.23 -14.83 0.34
N VAL A 161 -8.16 -14.78 1.66
CA VAL A 161 -9.23 -15.26 2.55
C VAL A 161 -9.89 -14.07 3.21
N VAL A 162 -11.19 -13.93 3.04
CA VAL A 162 -11.99 -12.85 3.64
C VAL A 162 -13.19 -13.43 4.37
N ARG A 163 -13.68 -12.69 5.34
CA ARG A 163 -14.89 -13.04 6.06
C ARG A 163 -16.11 -12.49 5.31
N VAL A 164 -17.02 -13.38 4.96
CA VAL A 164 -18.22 -13.06 4.16
C VAL A 164 -19.51 -13.44 4.90
N PRO A 165 -20.65 -12.82 4.57
CA PRO A 165 -21.96 -13.26 5.07
C PRO A 165 -22.24 -14.72 4.73
N LEU A 166 -23.07 -15.39 5.54
CA LEU A 166 -23.38 -16.81 5.38
C LEU A 166 -24.07 -17.15 4.04
N PHE A 167 -24.75 -16.18 3.42
CA PHE A 167 -25.44 -16.39 2.14
C PHE A 167 -24.54 -16.39 0.90
N ILE A 168 -23.26 -16.04 1.05
CA ILE A 168 -22.31 -16.06 -0.07
C ILE A 168 -21.97 -17.50 -0.44
N ALA A 169 -22.06 -17.81 -1.73
CA ALA A 169 -21.76 -19.13 -2.30
C ALA A 169 -20.53 -19.09 -3.22
N ILE A 170 -19.98 -20.28 -3.49
CA ILE A 170 -18.94 -20.47 -4.48
C ILE A 170 -19.42 -19.97 -5.85
N GLY A 171 -18.56 -19.29 -6.60
CA GLY A 171 -18.86 -18.73 -7.93
C GLY A 171 -19.43 -17.31 -7.88
N GLU A 172 -19.82 -16.81 -6.72
CA GLU A 172 -20.23 -15.41 -6.59
C GLU A 172 -19.04 -14.48 -6.59
N VAL A 173 -19.22 -13.32 -7.22
CA VAL A 173 -18.22 -12.23 -7.22
C VAL A 173 -18.56 -11.25 -6.08
N ILE A 174 -17.58 -10.94 -5.28
CA ILE A 174 -17.71 -10.02 -4.16
C ILE A 174 -16.76 -8.83 -4.31
N LYS A 175 -17.18 -7.70 -3.77
CA LYS A 175 -16.37 -6.49 -3.64
C LYS A 175 -15.73 -6.48 -2.26
N VAL A 176 -14.44 -6.24 -2.23
CA VAL A 176 -13.61 -6.23 -1.00
C VAL A 176 -12.88 -4.89 -0.89
N ASP A 177 -12.83 -4.33 0.31
CA ASP A 177 -11.97 -3.20 0.63
C ASP A 177 -10.55 -3.71 0.91
N THR A 178 -9.60 -3.38 0.03
CA THR A 178 -8.22 -3.86 0.13
C THR A 178 -7.44 -3.27 1.30
N ARG A 179 -7.89 -2.14 1.84
CA ARG A 179 -7.25 -1.46 2.98
C ARG A 179 -7.49 -2.20 4.29
N SER A 180 -8.68 -2.74 4.47
CA SER A 180 -9.08 -3.50 5.67
C SER A 180 -9.12 -5.02 5.45
N GLY A 181 -9.22 -5.47 4.19
CA GLY A 181 -9.44 -6.86 3.84
C GLY A 181 -10.88 -7.33 4.10
N GLU A 182 -11.83 -6.41 4.20
CA GLU A 182 -13.22 -6.70 4.56
C GLU A 182 -14.14 -6.77 3.33
N TYR A 183 -15.10 -7.68 3.42
CA TYR A 183 -16.23 -7.76 2.48
C TYR A 183 -17.04 -6.46 2.50
N VAL A 184 -17.38 -5.96 1.32
CA VAL A 184 -18.22 -4.77 1.15
C VAL A 184 -19.61 -5.15 0.66
N SER A 185 -19.68 -5.84 -0.46
CA SER A 185 -20.95 -6.21 -1.09
C SER A 185 -20.77 -7.36 -2.08
N ARG A 186 -21.89 -7.95 -2.46
CA ARG A 186 -21.95 -8.86 -3.59
C ARG A 186 -22.11 -8.05 -4.88
N VAL A 187 -21.39 -8.46 -5.91
CA VAL A 187 -21.49 -7.88 -7.26
C VAL A 187 -22.58 -8.64 -8.03
N LYS A 188 -23.48 -7.89 -8.66
CA LYS A 188 -24.57 -8.47 -9.47
C LYS A 188 -24.12 -8.67 -10.91
#